data_af99a1f75bba1519d7ab93513d32444b
#
_entry.id   af99a1f75bba1519d7ab93513d32444b
#
_cell.length_a   1.000
_cell.length_b   1.000
_cell.length_c   1.000
_cell.angle_alpha   90.00
_cell.angle_beta   90.00
_cell.angle_gamma   90.00
#
_symmetry.space_group_name_H-M   'P 1'
#
loop_
_entity.id
_entity.type
_entity.pdbx_description
1 polymer ?
#
loop_
_entity_poly.entity_id
_entity_poly.type
_entity_poly.pdbx_seq_one_letter_code
_entity_poly.pdbx_strand_id
1 'polypeptide(L)'
;SGLSPQARYALMKLWLENGHSLPVQMSVENCASHMAIPRARAGKVINELIDTGHIEPDYRIGQRGRPKRFINISAATTEMLRNLTPTHPGGVLHLESVHSLLAHRTSDADADSSSLSPANIVFLIALLSCANECGAVNGLGTSKLITYTGMTAQRINLQVKKMRKLGIILFSVPGMTGARILGKTTTTYWLDLTHPLFILPTGSKLVKKMFVNLGSGAKANAMFDITHQMTGIQRKHWKTLKKSLNNQQAFDLAITKLDVQVIAQIPSFDISSVECFFREAANFNLRLSFQLVVDRVARSIALARIRTSSNSNQIAPTFSMLRTLYRELLPRRFLSPGSETAPSKKSRRMLVRVVLEIANTLATEIAAELRGNRFKLSSVTSFELAPISKVSTDRLLVVALNAPDPPSTEKEKTAD
;
A
#
# COMPACT_ATOMS: atom_id res chain seq x y z
N SER A 1 18.12 -11.48 -12.00
CA SER A 1 17.96 -10.28 -12.84
C SER A 1 18.74 -9.12 -12.23
N GLY A 2 19.98 -8.90 -12.73
CA GLY A 2 20.87 -7.83 -12.27
C GLY A 2 20.71 -6.48 -13.00
N LEU A 3 19.60 -6.27 -13.75
CA LEU A 3 19.42 -5.06 -14.55
C LEU A 3 19.33 -3.79 -13.70
N SER A 4 20.05 -2.75 -14.16
CA SER A 4 19.94 -1.40 -13.61
C SER A 4 18.54 -0.82 -13.85
N PRO A 5 18.13 0.20 -13.08
CA PRO A 5 16.83 0.87 -13.28
C PRO A 5 16.67 1.43 -14.70
N GLN A 6 17.76 1.94 -15.29
CA GLN A 6 17.74 2.46 -16.66
C GLN A 6 17.52 1.35 -17.69
N ALA A 7 18.18 0.21 -17.53
CA ALA A 7 18.01 -0.92 -18.43
C ALA A 7 16.59 -1.52 -18.32
N ARG A 8 16.02 -1.58 -17.11
CA ARG A 8 14.61 -2.00 -16.90
C ARG A 8 13.63 -1.04 -17.58
N TYR A 9 13.83 0.26 -17.42
CA TYR A 9 13.02 1.26 -18.08
C TYR A 9 13.09 1.12 -19.60
N ALA A 10 14.31 1.00 -20.15
CA ALA A 10 14.55 0.82 -21.57
C ALA A 10 13.85 -0.43 -22.12
N LEU A 11 13.99 -1.56 -21.43
CA LEU A 11 13.34 -2.82 -21.84
C LEU A 11 11.81 -2.72 -21.84
N MET A 12 11.21 -2.13 -20.78
CA MET A 12 9.77 -1.93 -20.71
C MET A 12 9.27 -1.01 -21.82
N LYS A 13 10.00 0.07 -22.12
CA LYS A 13 9.64 1.02 -23.17
C LYS A 13 9.75 0.38 -24.56
N LEU A 14 10.83 -0.34 -24.84
CA LEU A 14 10.99 -1.11 -26.07
C LEU A 14 9.85 -2.12 -26.28
N TRP A 15 9.50 -2.85 -25.21
CA TRP A 15 8.40 -3.81 -25.26
C TRP A 15 7.05 -3.15 -25.55
N LEU A 16 6.76 -2.03 -24.89
CA LEU A 16 5.49 -1.35 -25.03
C LEU A 16 5.30 -0.75 -26.43
N GLU A 17 6.34 -0.10 -26.97
CA GLU A 17 6.23 0.66 -28.22
C GLU A 17 6.35 -0.22 -29.46
N ASN A 18 7.13 -1.30 -29.41
CA ASN A 18 7.38 -2.13 -30.57
C ASN A 18 6.57 -3.43 -30.57
N GLY A 19 5.98 -3.79 -29.41
CA GLY A 19 5.17 -5.00 -29.29
C GLY A 19 5.89 -6.25 -29.80
N HIS A 20 5.26 -6.93 -30.76
CA HIS A 20 5.81 -8.12 -31.40
C HIS A 20 6.43 -7.84 -32.79
N SER A 21 6.40 -6.59 -33.26
CA SER A 21 6.97 -6.20 -34.55
C SER A 21 8.44 -5.82 -34.40
N LEU A 22 9.33 -6.74 -34.75
CA LEU A 22 10.77 -6.59 -34.66
C LEU A 22 11.38 -6.96 -36.01
N PRO A 23 12.54 -6.43 -36.36
CA PRO A 23 13.59 -5.75 -35.60
C PRO A 23 13.51 -4.21 -35.64
N VAL A 24 13.95 -3.56 -34.55
CA VAL A 24 14.04 -2.09 -34.50
C VAL A 24 15.45 -1.64 -34.88
N GLN A 25 15.57 -0.77 -35.88
CA GLN A 25 16.86 -0.16 -36.16
C GLN A 25 17.22 0.80 -35.02
N MET A 26 18.27 0.50 -34.28
CA MET A 26 18.60 1.27 -33.09
C MET A 26 20.08 1.65 -33.08
N SER A 27 20.37 2.84 -33.57
CA SER A 27 21.62 3.52 -33.27
C SER A 27 21.60 3.95 -31.78
N VAL A 28 22.78 4.24 -31.21
CA VAL A 28 22.87 4.78 -29.84
C VAL A 28 22.10 6.08 -29.72
N GLU A 29 22.04 6.89 -30.77
CA GLU A 29 21.29 8.14 -30.85
C GLU A 29 19.79 7.91 -30.85
N ASN A 30 19.31 7.02 -31.71
CA ASN A 30 17.90 6.65 -31.74
C ASN A 30 17.45 6.05 -30.39
N CYS A 31 18.28 5.19 -29.80
CA CYS A 31 18.04 4.63 -28.48
C CYS A 31 17.96 5.74 -27.40
N ALA A 32 18.90 6.68 -27.41
CA ALA A 32 18.90 7.79 -26.46
C ALA A 32 17.62 8.64 -26.58
N SER A 33 17.26 9.00 -27.82
CA SER A 33 16.04 9.79 -28.09
C SER A 33 14.76 9.03 -27.74
N HIS A 34 14.67 7.77 -28.15
CA HIS A 34 13.50 6.92 -27.94
C HIS A 34 13.27 6.61 -26.44
N MET A 35 14.33 6.29 -25.73
CA MET A 35 14.28 6.03 -24.30
C MET A 35 14.32 7.29 -23.46
N ALA A 36 14.47 8.47 -24.07
CA ALA A 36 14.64 9.74 -23.39
C ALA A 36 15.70 9.68 -22.26
N ILE A 37 16.86 9.08 -22.57
CA ILE A 37 18.03 9.00 -21.68
C ILE A 37 19.23 9.68 -22.32
N PRO A 38 20.16 10.24 -21.53
CA PRO A 38 21.37 10.85 -22.08
C PRO A 38 22.15 9.89 -22.97
N ARG A 39 22.63 10.37 -24.14
CA ARG A 39 23.41 9.58 -25.12
C ARG A 39 24.56 8.83 -24.47
N ALA A 40 25.29 9.46 -23.55
CA ALA A 40 26.39 8.83 -22.83
C ALA A 40 25.98 7.60 -22.00
N ARG A 41 24.71 7.51 -21.59
CA ARG A 41 24.14 6.39 -20.85
C ARG A 41 23.49 5.35 -21.75
N ALA A 42 22.96 5.75 -22.91
CA ALA A 42 22.26 4.85 -23.83
C ALA A 42 23.12 3.67 -24.26
N GLY A 43 24.39 3.92 -24.61
CA GLY A 43 25.34 2.85 -24.97
C GLY A 43 25.56 1.83 -23.84
N LYS A 44 25.69 2.31 -22.60
CA LYS A 44 25.82 1.43 -21.42
C LYS A 44 24.58 0.59 -21.19
N VAL A 45 23.39 1.18 -21.33
CA VAL A 45 22.10 0.49 -21.17
C VAL A 45 21.93 -0.60 -22.23
N ILE A 46 22.25 -0.30 -23.51
CA ILE A 46 22.17 -1.27 -24.60
C ILE A 46 23.14 -2.44 -24.32
N ASN A 47 24.39 -2.16 -23.97
CA ASN A 47 25.37 -3.20 -23.68
C ASN A 47 24.92 -4.05 -22.48
N GLU A 48 24.43 -3.45 -21.40
CA GLU A 48 23.88 -4.17 -20.24
C GLU A 48 22.73 -5.13 -20.65
N LEU A 49 21.82 -4.69 -21.52
CA LEU A 49 20.73 -5.53 -22.03
C LEU A 49 21.23 -6.68 -22.93
N ILE A 50 22.30 -6.46 -23.72
CA ILE A 50 22.94 -7.50 -24.54
C ILE A 50 23.67 -8.51 -23.63
N ASP A 51 24.50 -8.02 -22.72
CA ASP A 51 25.32 -8.85 -21.84
C ASP A 51 24.43 -9.74 -20.93
N THR A 52 23.23 -9.26 -20.62
CA THR A 52 22.23 -10.03 -19.86
C THR A 52 21.30 -10.89 -20.72
N GLY A 53 21.48 -10.89 -22.05
CA GLY A 53 20.71 -11.72 -22.99
C GLY A 53 19.23 -11.29 -23.16
N HIS A 54 18.87 -10.06 -22.78
CA HIS A 54 17.52 -9.55 -22.95
C HIS A 54 17.26 -9.02 -24.36
N ILE A 55 18.32 -8.52 -25.02
CA ILE A 55 18.27 -8.09 -26.41
C ILE A 55 19.41 -8.72 -27.21
N GLU A 56 19.16 -8.95 -28.49
CA GLU A 56 20.10 -9.50 -29.43
C GLU A 56 20.43 -8.47 -30.49
N PRO A 57 21.74 -8.17 -30.72
CA PRO A 57 22.13 -7.27 -31.80
C PRO A 57 22.08 -7.99 -33.14
N ASP A 58 21.50 -7.37 -34.16
CA ASP A 58 21.54 -7.76 -35.55
C ASP A 58 22.30 -6.70 -36.36
N TYR A 59 23.30 -7.10 -37.10
CA TYR A 59 24.12 -6.18 -37.90
C TYR A 59 23.80 -6.40 -39.38
N ARG A 60 23.17 -5.41 -39.99
CA ARG A 60 22.86 -5.46 -41.43
C ARG A 60 23.85 -4.64 -42.23
N ILE A 61 24.50 -5.31 -43.14
CA ILE A 61 25.47 -4.70 -44.06
C ILE A 61 24.66 -3.93 -45.12
N GLY A 62 24.83 -2.59 -45.17
CA GLY A 62 24.28 -1.78 -46.25
C GLY A 62 25.20 -1.84 -47.48
N GLN A 63 24.69 -1.42 -48.67
CA GLN A 63 25.46 -1.37 -49.92
C GLN A 63 26.72 -0.49 -49.83
N ARG A 64 26.70 0.55 -48.98
CA ARG A 64 27.85 1.40 -48.67
C ARG A 64 27.79 1.85 -47.21
N GLY A 65 28.95 1.87 -46.53
CA GLY A 65 29.10 2.47 -45.21
C GLY A 65 29.21 1.45 -44.05
N ARG A 66 29.20 1.96 -42.83
CA ARG A 66 29.30 1.16 -41.61
C ARG A 66 28.03 0.33 -41.41
N PRO A 67 28.14 -0.96 -41.01
CA PRO A 67 26.99 -1.81 -40.71
C PRO A 67 25.99 -1.10 -39.74
N LYS A 68 24.71 -1.14 -40.11
CA LYS A 68 23.66 -0.60 -39.26
C LYS A 68 23.29 -1.63 -38.21
N ARG A 69 23.26 -1.21 -36.97
CA ARG A 69 22.89 -2.06 -35.84
C ARG A 69 21.37 -2.04 -35.64
N PHE A 70 20.78 -3.20 -35.62
CA PHE A 70 19.41 -3.44 -35.20
C PHE A 70 19.43 -4.17 -33.87
N ILE A 71 18.38 -4.06 -33.09
CA ILE A 71 18.20 -4.85 -31.87
C ILE A 71 16.85 -5.52 -31.87
N ASN A 72 16.87 -6.77 -31.44
CA ASN A 72 15.70 -7.59 -31.21
C ASN A 72 15.57 -7.87 -29.71
N ILE A 73 14.35 -7.91 -29.16
CA ILE A 73 14.14 -8.48 -27.84
C ILE A 73 14.33 -9.99 -28.00
N SER A 74 15.13 -10.63 -27.15
CA SER A 74 15.41 -12.07 -27.26
C SER A 74 14.13 -12.90 -27.11
N ALA A 75 14.07 -14.05 -27.78
CA ALA A 75 12.92 -14.95 -27.71
C ALA A 75 12.58 -15.33 -26.26
N ALA A 76 13.60 -15.62 -25.44
CA ALA A 76 13.42 -15.95 -24.03
C ALA A 76 12.79 -14.79 -23.23
N THR A 77 13.23 -13.54 -23.51
CA THR A 77 12.64 -12.35 -22.86
C THR A 77 11.22 -12.11 -23.36
N THR A 78 10.95 -12.31 -24.64
CA THR A 78 9.61 -12.20 -25.23
C THR A 78 8.64 -13.18 -24.58
N GLU A 79 9.03 -14.42 -24.43
CA GLU A 79 8.25 -15.45 -23.75
C GLU A 79 8.04 -15.13 -22.27
N MET A 80 9.09 -14.71 -21.58
CA MET A 80 9.00 -14.26 -20.18
C MET A 80 8.01 -13.13 -20.03
N LEU A 81 8.05 -12.10 -20.88
CA LEU A 81 7.17 -10.93 -20.82
C LEU A 81 5.71 -11.30 -21.17
N ARG A 82 5.48 -12.23 -22.10
CA ARG A 82 4.15 -12.79 -22.41
C ARG A 82 3.57 -13.56 -21.22
N ASN A 83 4.40 -14.37 -20.56
CA ASN A 83 3.99 -15.19 -19.42
C ASN A 83 3.82 -14.38 -18.13
N LEU A 84 4.35 -13.14 -18.08
CA LEU A 84 4.11 -12.18 -17.02
C LEU A 84 2.78 -11.44 -17.17
N THR A 85 2.00 -11.73 -18.22
CA THR A 85 0.59 -11.29 -18.26
C THR A 85 -0.09 -11.78 -17.00
N PRO A 86 -0.78 -10.89 -16.26
CA PRO A 86 -1.21 -11.20 -14.90
C PRO A 86 -2.12 -12.43 -14.91
N THR A 87 -1.71 -13.45 -14.17
CA THR A 87 -2.53 -14.62 -13.84
C THR A 87 -3.73 -14.26 -12.95
N HIS A 88 -3.86 -12.98 -12.60
CA HIS A 88 -5.03 -12.46 -11.89
C HIS A 88 -6.17 -12.16 -12.87
N PRO A 89 -7.40 -12.63 -12.61
CA PRO A 89 -8.58 -12.38 -13.45
C PRO A 89 -8.92 -10.89 -13.68
N GLY A 90 -8.23 -9.97 -12.99
CA GLY A 90 -8.43 -8.51 -13.10
C GLY A 90 -7.34 -7.76 -13.87
N GLY A 91 -6.34 -8.41 -14.45
CA GLY A 91 -5.23 -7.72 -15.11
C GLY A 91 -4.38 -6.86 -14.15
N VAL A 92 -3.50 -6.01 -14.69
CA VAL A 92 -2.84 -4.95 -13.90
C VAL A 92 -3.84 -3.82 -13.76
N LEU A 93 -4.33 -3.58 -12.53
CA LEU A 93 -5.37 -2.56 -12.24
C LEU A 93 -5.05 -1.15 -12.78
N HIS A 94 -3.77 -0.82 -12.94
CA HIS A 94 -3.30 0.50 -13.34
C HIS A 94 -2.50 0.48 -14.64
N LEU A 95 -2.85 -0.40 -15.58
CA LEU A 95 -2.09 -0.58 -16.82
C LEU A 95 -1.99 0.72 -17.64
N GLU A 96 -3.10 1.47 -17.76
CA GLU A 96 -3.13 2.74 -18.48
C GLU A 96 -2.20 3.78 -17.84
N SER A 97 -2.15 3.85 -16.52
CA SER A 97 -1.19 4.71 -15.78
C SER A 97 0.26 4.26 -16.02
N VAL A 98 0.52 2.96 -16.12
CA VAL A 98 1.86 2.44 -16.47
C VAL A 98 2.23 2.84 -17.89
N HIS A 99 1.32 2.70 -18.85
CA HIS A 99 1.54 3.15 -20.23
C HIS A 99 1.82 4.65 -20.30
N SER A 100 1.01 5.46 -19.61
CA SER A 100 1.22 6.90 -19.52
C SER A 100 2.59 7.26 -18.95
N LEU A 101 3.03 6.61 -17.88
CA LEU A 101 4.36 6.82 -17.31
C LEU A 101 5.49 6.45 -18.27
N LEU A 102 5.35 5.39 -19.05
CA LEU A 102 6.35 4.99 -20.05
C LEU A 102 6.35 5.93 -21.26
N ALA A 103 5.20 6.48 -21.65
CA ALA A 103 5.09 7.47 -22.70
C ALA A 103 5.58 8.86 -22.27
N HIS A 104 5.65 9.12 -20.95
CA HIS A 104 6.08 10.40 -20.41
C HIS A 104 7.52 10.72 -20.83
N ARG A 105 7.75 11.94 -21.37
CA ARG A 105 9.11 12.39 -21.71
C ARG A 105 9.89 12.59 -20.42
N THR A 106 10.94 11.81 -20.24
CA THR A 106 11.90 12.05 -19.17
C THR A 106 12.76 13.24 -19.59
N SER A 107 12.77 14.30 -18.79
CA SER A 107 13.73 15.38 -19.01
C SER A 107 15.09 15.00 -18.40
N ASP A 108 16.16 15.51 -18.99
CA ASP A 108 17.49 15.43 -18.40
C ASP A 108 17.48 16.07 -17.01
N ALA A 109 17.99 15.35 -16.04
CA ALA A 109 17.67 15.41 -14.63
C ALA A 109 18.06 16.71 -13.89
N ASP A 110 18.59 17.72 -14.55
CA ASP A 110 19.20 18.86 -13.86
C ASP A 110 18.44 20.18 -13.96
N ALA A 111 17.39 20.27 -14.80
CA ALA A 111 16.75 21.56 -15.05
C ALA A 111 15.48 21.81 -14.23
N ASP A 112 14.75 20.75 -13.79
CA ASP A 112 13.48 20.97 -13.09
C ASP A 112 13.23 19.90 -12.02
N SER A 113 13.00 20.34 -10.78
CA SER A 113 12.72 19.44 -9.63
C SER A 113 11.44 18.61 -9.82
N SER A 114 10.59 18.98 -10.79
CA SER A 114 9.34 18.29 -11.13
C SER A 114 9.54 17.13 -12.10
N SER A 115 10.66 17.05 -12.80
CA SER A 115 10.90 16.05 -13.82
C SER A 115 11.16 14.63 -13.26
N LEU A 116 10.59 13.61 -13.94
CA LEU A 116 10.79 12.23 -13.60
C LEU A 116 11.96 11.62 -14.40
N SER A 117 12.94 11.06 -13.71
CA SER A 117 14.00 10.26 -14.33
C SER A 117 13.49 8.82 -14.62
N PRO A 118 14.16 8.07 -15.54
CA PRO A 118 13.87 6.65 -15.75
C PRO A 118 13.78 5.82 -14.48
N ALA A 119 14.65 6.09 -13.50
CA ALA A 119 14.61 5.43 -12.21
C ALA A 119 13.34 5.77 -11.40
N ASN A 120 12.85 7.02 -11.48
CA ASN A 120 11.59 7.40 -10.84
C ASN A 120 10.41 6.64 -11.45
N ILE A 121 10.38 6.51 -12.78
CA ILE A 121 9.33 5.80 -13.50
C ILE A 121 9.32 4.32 -13.13
N VAL A 122 10.47 3.63 -13.15
CA VAL A 122 10.57 2.23 -12.73
C VAL A 122 10.09 2.04 -11.29
N PHE A 123 10.43 2.97 -10.40
CA PHE A 123 9.96 2.93 -9.02
C PHE A 123 8.44 3.08 -8.92
N LEU A 124 7.85 4.02 -9.65
CA LEU A 124 6.40 4.22 -9.68
C LEU A 124 5.66 3.03 -10.30
N ILE A 125 6.18 2.46 -11.38
CA ILE A 125 5.62 1.24 -11.98
C ILE A 125 5.62 0.09 -10.99
N ALA A 126 6.73 -0.10 -10.25
CA ALA A 126 6.81 -1.14 -9.22
C ALA A 126 5.79 -0.93 -8.08
N LEU A 127 5.47 0.32 -7.72
CA LEU A 127 4.43 0.62 -6.76
C LEU A 127 3.02 0.38 -7.35
N LEU A 128 2.75 0.89 -8.56
CA LEU A 128 1.46 0.75 -9.24
C LEU A 128 1.10 -0.72 -9.50
N SER A 129 2.08 -1.57 -9.85
CA SER A 129 1.84 -3.00 -10.07
C SER A 129 1.39 -3.76 -8.81
N CYS A 130 1.59 -3.17 -7.63
CA CYS A 130 1.18 -3.73 -6.34
C CYS A 130 0.07 -2.91 -5.66
N ALA A 131 -0.38 -1.82 -6.28
CA ALA A 131 -1.41 -0.95 -5.73
C ALA A 131 -2.79 -1.55 -5.94
N ASN A 132 -3.67 -1.38 -4.95
CA ASN A 132 -5.08 -1.68 -5.11
C ASN A 132 -5.83 -0.52 -5.78
N GLU A 133 -7.14 -0.68 -5.97
CA GLU A 133 -8.03 0.30 -6.63
C GLU A 133 -7.97 1.71 -6.02
N CYS A 134 -7.62 1.83 -4.75
CA CYS A 134 -7.47 3.10 -4.02
C CYS A 134 -6.02 3.60 -3.96
N GLY A 135 -5.07 2.96 -4.64
CA GLY A 135 -3.66 3.35 -4.62
C GLY A 135 -2.88 2.88 -3.38
N ALA A 136 -3.46 2.05 -2.52
CA ALA A 136 -2.73 1.50 -1.38
C ALA A 136 -1.86 0.31 -1.80
N VAL A 137 -0.57 0.39 -1.44
CA VAL A 137 0.46 -0.62 -1.73
C VAL A 137 0.84 -1.31 -0.43
N ASN A 138 0.40 -2.55 -0.27
CA ASN A 138 0.66 -3.37 0.90
C ASN A 138 1.62 -4.52 0.57
N GLY A 139 2.44 -4.92 1.52
CA GLY A 139 3.30 -6.10 1.37
C GLY A 139 4.53 -5.92 0.48
N LEU A 140 4.81 -4.69 0.02
CA LEU A 140 5.96 -4.36 -0.81
C LEU A 140 7.10 -3.81 0.04
N GLY A 141 7.87 -4.72 0.66
CA GLY A 141 9.04 -4.37 1.46
C GLY A 141 10.22 -3.90 0.61
N THR A 142 11.21 -3.26 1.25
CA THR A 142 12.43 -2.74 0.61
C THR A 142 13.15 -3.81 -0.22
N SER A 143 13.24 -5.05 0.26
CA SER A 143 13.90 -6.14 -0.48
C SER A 143 13.21 -6.44 -1.82
N LYS A 144 11.88 -6.47 -1.84
CA LYS A 144 11.13 -6.64 -3.09
C LYS A 144 11.30 -5.45 -4.02
N LEU A 145 11.29 -4.22 -3.47
CA LEU A 145 11.56 -3.02 -4.27
C LEU A 145 12.96 -3.03 -4.89
N ILE A 146 13.99 -3.49 -4.17
CA ILE A 146 15.33 -3.70 -4.72
C ILE A 146 15.27 -4.66 -5.90
N THR A 147 14.61 -5.80 -5.73
CA THR A 147 14.44 -6.81 -6.80
C THR A 147 13.68 -6.25 -7.99
N TYR A 148 12.59 -5.51 -7.79
CA TYR A 148 11.74 -5.01 -8.88
C TYR A 148 12.36 -3.81 -9.62
N THR A 149 13.14 -2.99 -8.92
CA THR A 149 13.66 -1.74 -9.50
C THR A 149 15.14 -1.79 -9.87
N GLY A 150 15.90 -2.75 -9.35
CA GLY A 150 17.38 -2.79 -9.47
C GLY A 150 18.08 -1.68 -8.69
N MET A 151 17.40 -1.02 -7.72
CA MET A 151 17.94 0.08 -6.91
C MET A 151 18.49 -0.43 -5.58
N THR A 152 19.43 0.32 -5.00
CA THR A 152 19.84 0.12 -3.60
C THR A 152 18.77 0.63 -2.63
N ALA A 153 18.78 0.14 -1.39
CA ALA A 153 17.85 0.59 -0.34
C ALA A 153 17.92 2.11 -0.10
N GLN A 154 19.13 2.68 -0.11
CA GLN A 154 19.34 4.11 0.04
C GLN A 154 18.66 4.90 -1.09
N ARG A 155 18.83 4.45 -2.33
CA ARG A 155 18.21 5.07 -3.50
C ARG A 155 16.68 4.99 -3.45
N ILE A 156 16.12 3.85 -3.02
CA ILE A 156 14.67 3.70 -2.80
C ILE A 156 14.16 4.74 -1.79
N ASN A 157 14.84 4.93 -0.67
CA ASN A 157 14.46 5.93 0.33
C ASN A 157 14.47 7.37 -0.24
N LEU A 158 15.45 7.70 -1.09
CA LEU A 158 15.48 8.98 -1.79
C LEU A 158 14.31 9.12 -2.77
N GLN A 159 13.95 8.04 -3.49
CA GLN A 159 12.79 8.04 -4.38
C GLN A 159 11.50 8.29 -3.59
N VAL A 160 11.28 7.60 -2.48
CA VAL A 160 10.11 7.82 -1.61
C VAL A 160 10.01 9.29 -1.17
N LYS A 161 11.14 9.88 -0.73
CA LYS A 161 11.17 11.31 -0.35
C LYS A 161 10.80 12.23 -1.52
N LYS A 162 11.36 11.98 -2.72
CA LYS A 162 11.05 12.74 -3.93
C LYS A 162 9.58 12.61 -4.31
N MET A 163 9.04 11.39 -4.36
CA MET A 163 7.63 11.15 -4.72
C MET A 163 6.65 11.77 -3.72
N ARG A 164 7.02 11.81 -2.44
CA ARG A 164 6.24 12.53 -1.42
C ARG A 164 6.26 14.05 -1.64
N LYS A 165 7.43 14.63 -1.97
CA LYS A 165 7.54 16.06 -2.28
C LYS A 165 6.71 16.45 -3.51
N LEU A 166 6.62 15.57 -4.51
CA LEU A 166 5.80 15.74 -5.70
C LEU A 166 4.30 15.46 -5.47
N GLY A 167 3.88 15.02 -4.29
CA GLY A 167 2.47 14.67 -4.01
C GLY A 167 2.01 13.34 -4.59
N ILE A 168 2.88 12.59 -5.28
CA ILE A 168 2.54 11.29 -5.89
C ILE A 168 2.34 10.21 -4.83
N ILE A 169 3.15 10.24 -3.76
CA ILE A 169 2.93 9.42 -2.55
C ILE A 169 2.34 10.32 -1.49
N LEU A 170 1.09 10.10 -1.14
CA LEU A 170 0.38 10.83 -0.10
C LEU A 170 0.97 10.55 1.28
N PHE A 171 1.15 9.28 1.59
CA PHE A 171 1.67 8.83 2.88
C PHE A 171 2.42 7.51 2.78
N SER A 172 3.29 7.26 3.75
CA SER A 172 3.95 5.96 3.90
C SER A 172 4.16 5.60 5.36
N VAL A 173 3.86 4.37 5.72
CA VAL A 173 4.11 3.80 7.04
C VAL A 173 5.27 2.83 6.91
N PRO A 174 6.41 3.12 7.56
CA PRO A 174 7.57 2.24 7.52
C PRO A 174 7.26 0.86 8.10
N GLY A 175 7.80 -0.19 7.48
CA GLY A 175 7.79 -1.52 8.06
C GLY A 175 8.66 -1.60 9.32
N MET A 176 8.44 -2.63 10.11
CA MET A 176 9.16 -2.88 11.35
C MET A 176 9.48 -4.36 11.53
N THR A 177 10.40 -4.66 12.44
CA THR A 177 10.78 -6.02 12.81
C THR A 177 10.92 -6.12 14.33
N GLY A 178 10.65 -7.30 14.88
CA GLY A 178 10.97 -7.62 16.27
C GLY A 178 9.95 -7.24 17.33
N ALA A 179 8.85 -6.57 16.98
CA ALA A 179 7.80 -6.24 17.96
C ALA A 179 7.10 -7.50 18.50
N ARG A 180 6.58 -7.42 19.73
CA ARG A 180 5.80 -8.50 20.35
C ARG A 180 4.45 -8.71 19.66
N ILE A 181 3.80 -7.61 19.31
CA ILE A 181 2.60 -7.60 18.46
C ILE A 181 3.02 -7.25 17.04
N LEU A 182 2.36 -7.79 16.03
CA LEU A 182 2.63 -7.62 14.59
C LEU A 182 3.96 -8.24 14.07
N GLY A 183 4.97 -8.42 14.91
CA GLY A 183 6.25 -9.03 14.54
C GLY A 183 6.98 -8.28 13.43
N LYS A 184 6.96 -8.84 12.21
CA LYS A 184 7.54 -8.22 11.02
C LYS A 184 6.43 -7.66 10.15
N THR A 185 6.44 -6.34 9.93
CA THR A 185 5.55 -5.68 8.97
C THR A 185 6.35 -5.11 7.80
N THR A 186 5.71 -4.98 6.65
CA THR A 186 6.29 -4.33 5.47
C THR A 186 5.85 -2.88 5.42
N THR A 187 6.60 -2.04 4.71
CA THR A 187 6.18 -0.66 4.43
C THR A 187 4.88 -0.66 3.63
N THR A 188 3.96 0.20 4.01
CA THR A 188 2.74 0.50 3.26
C THR A 188 2.84 1.89 2.66
N TYR A 189 2.44 2.04 1.39
CA TYR A 189 2.40 3.32 0.69
C TYR A 189 0.98 3.62 0.23
N TRP A 190 0.64 4.91 0.11
CA TRP A 190 -0.60 5.38 -0.53
C TRP A 190 -0.24 6.30 -1.68
N LEU A 191 -0.59 5.89 -2.89
CA LEU A 191 -0.40 6.68 -4.11
C LEU A 191 -1.60 7.60 -4.31
N ASP A 192 -1.35 8.80 -4.79
CA ASP A 192 -2.40 9.68 -5.27
C ASP A 192 -2.78 9.34 -6.70
N LEU A 193 -3.71 8.42 -6.89
CA LEU A 193 -4.18 8.04 -8.21
C LEU A 193 -4.87 9.18 -8.98
N THR A 194 -5.22 10.29 -8.30
CA THR A 194 -5.76 11.50 -8.96
C THR A 194 -4.68 12.47 -9.41
N HIS A 195 -3.41 12.14 -9.18
CA HIS A 195 -2.29 12.97 -9.62
C HIS A 195 -2.22 13.00 -11.16
N PRO A 196 -1.92 14.15 -11.80
CA PRO A 196 -1.92 14.31 -13.27
C PRO A 196 -1.01 13.33 -14.03
N LEU A 197 -0.02 12.73 -13.35
CA LEU A 197 0.85 11.71 -13.96
C LEU A 197 0.14 10.36 -14.17
N PHE A 198 -0.99 10.12 -13.53
CA PHE A 198 -1.73 8.88 -13.65
C PHE A 198 -2.98 9.10 -14.51
N ILE A 199 -3.15 8.24 -15.49
CA ILE A 199 -4.39 8.18 -16.27
C ILE A 199 -5.25 7.10 -15.63
N LEU A 200 -6.40 7.50 -15.12
CA LEU A 200 -7.40 6.54 -14.67
C LEU A 200 -8.12 5.96 -15.90
N PRO A 201 -8.49 4.67 -15.88
CA PRO A 201 -9.22 4.03 -16.99
C PRO A 201 -10.44 4.86 -17.36
N THR A 202 -10.54 5.22 -18.63
CA THR A 202 -11.68 6.00 -19.13
C THR A 202 -12.94 5.15 -19.02
N GLY A 203 -13.91 5.58 -18.20
CA GLY A 203 -15.26 5.03 -18.16
C GLY A 203 -15.54 3.95 -17.12
N SER A 204 -14.57 3.40 -16.38
CA SER A 204 -14.85 2.28 -15.48
C SER A 204 -14.77 2.55 -13.99
N LYS A 205 -13.90 3.45 -13.52
CA LYS A 205 -13.71 3.71 -12.09
C LYS A 205 -13.38 5.17 -11.81
N LEU A 206 -14.00 5.69 -10.77
CA LEU A 206 -13.75 7.03 -10.26
C LEU A 206 -13.15 6.91 -8.85
N VAL A 207 -12.00 7.56 -8.62
CA VAL A 207 -11.40 7.66 -7.29
C VAL A 207 -11.72 9.02 -6.69
N LYS A 208 -12.35 9.03 -5.50
CA LYS A 208 -12.61 10.24 -4.73
C LYS A 208 -11.83 10.22 -3.43
N LYS A 209 -11.42 11.39 -3.00
CA LYS A 209 -10.71 11.59 -1.72
C LYS A 209 -11.52 12.53 -0.84
N MET A 210 -11.60 12.21 0.44
CA MET A 210 -12.24 13.05 1.43
C MET A 210 -11.54 12.95 2.78
N PHE A 211 -11.50 14.05 3.50
CA PHE A 211 -11.03 14.06 4.88
C PHE A 211 -12.16 13.62 5.80
N VAL A 212 -11.87 12.70 6.70
CA VAL A 212 -12.80 12.22 7.69
C VAL A 212 -12.17 12.29 9.08
N ASN A 213 -12.93 12.77 10.04
CA ASN A 213 -12.56 12.70 11.45
C ASN A 213 -13.30 11.49 12.07
N LEU A 214 -12.55 10.42 12.27
CA LEU A 214 -13.08 9.21 12.88
C LEU A 214 -12.74 9.23 14.37
N GLY A 215 -13.69 9.68 15.18
CA GLY A 215 -13.51 9.82 16.63
C GLY A 215 -13.06 8.54 17.33
N SER A 216 -13.45 7.37 16.81
CA SER A 216 -12.96 6.08 17.29
C SER A 216 -11.60 5.68 16.73
N GLY A 217 -11.11 6.33 15.70
CA GLY A 217 -9.84 5.99 15.04
C GLY A 217 -8.62 6.09 15.97
N ALA A 218 -8.67 6.98 16.97
CA ALA A 218 -7.63 7.10 18.00
C ALA A 218 -7.60 5.93 19.00
N LYS A 219 -8.66 5.15 19.09
CA LYS A 219 -8.87 4.18 20.17
C LYS A 219 -7.96 2.95 20.07
N ALA A 220 -7.51 2.58 18.88
CA ALA A 220 -6.53 1.52 18.74
C ALA A 220 -5.21 1.89 19.45
N ASN A 221 -4.75 3.14 19.30
CA ASN A 221 -3.56 3.63 19.98
C ASN A 221 -3.77 3.79 21.50
N ALA A 222 -5.01 4.03 21.93
CA ALA A 222 -5.35 4.17 23.33
C ALA A 222 -4.97 2.93 24.17
N MET A 223 -4.95 1.74 23.57
CA MET A 223 -4.47 0.53 24.26
C MET A 223 -3.02 0.66 24.76
N PHE A 224 -2.16 1.28 23.96
CA PHE A 224 -0.77 1.56 24.37
C PHE A 224 -0.72 2.63 25.47
N ASP A 225 -1.55 3.66 25.34
CA ASP A 225 -1.60 4.76 26.31
C ASP A 225 -2.16 4.29 27.65
N ILE A 226 -3.21 3.49 27.65
CA ILE A 226 -3.79 2.84 28.84
C ILE A 226 -2.72 2.01 29.54
N THR A 227 -2.01 1.13 28.79
CA THR A 227 -0.98 0.27 29.38
C THR A 227 0.16 1.08 29.98
N HIS A 228 0.57 2.16 29.32
CA HIS A 228 1.58 3.08 29.82
C HIS A 228 1.12 3.81 31.08
N GLN A 229 -0.10 4.35 31.10
CA GLN A 229 -0.69 5.02 32.25
C GLN A 229 -0.83 4.08 33.45
N MET A 230 -1.32 2.86 33.22
CA MET A 230 -1.42 1.84 34.28
C MET A 230 -0.07 1.57 34.95
N THR A 231 0.98 1.39 34.16
CA THR A 231 2.34 1.20 34.66
C THR A 231 2.80 2.39 35.50
N GLY A 232 2.49 3.61 35.05
CA GLY A 232 2.79 4.84 35.79
C GLY A 232 2.02 4.96 37.10
N ILE A 233 0.71 4.66 37.09
CA ILE A 233 -0.18 4.67 38.26
C ILE A 233 0.29 3.63 39.29
N GLN A 234 0.56 2.39 38.87
CA GLN A 234 1.05 1.34 39.73
C GLN A 234 2.37 1.69 40.39
N ARG A 235 3.32 2.26 39.61
CA ARG A 235 4.63 2.71 40.12
C ARG A 235 4.51 3.84 41.15
N LYS A 236 3.61 4.81 40.88
CA LYS A 236 3.34 5.91 41.81
C LYS A 236 2.71 5.39 43.10
N HIS A 237 1.70 4.55 43.00
CA HIS A 237 1.00 3.95 44.13
C HIS A 237 1.94 3.14 45.00
N TRP A 238 2.80 2.30 44.42
CA TRP A 238 3.83 1.58 45.15
C TRP A 238 4.78 2.51 45.95
N LYS A 239 5.25 3.59 45.32
CA LYS A 239 6.13 4.55 45.94
C LYS A 239 5.47 5.28 47.09
N THR A 240 4.19 5.61 46.98
CA THR A 240 3.45 6.43 47.96
C THR A 240 2.94 5.57 49.12
N LEU A 241 2.36 4.43 48.83
CA LEU A 241 1.64 3.58 49.80
C LEU A 241 2.37 2.28 50.13
N LYS A 242 3.53 2.02 49.53
CA LYS A 242 4.25 0.73 49.63
C LYS A 242 3.36 -0.51 49.39
N LYS A 243 2.30 -0.35 48.58
CA LYS A 243 1.34 -1.37 48.28
C LYS A 243 1.09 -1.40 46.79
N SER A 244 0.99 -2.58 46.17
CA SER A 244 0.64 -2.73 44.75
C SER A 244 -0.84 -2.51 44.53
N LEU A 245 -1.17 -1.76 43.49
CA LEU A 245 -2.52 -1.66 42.95
C LEU A 245 -2.74 -2.87 42.02
N ASN A 246 -3.91 -3.49 42.07
CA ASN A 246 -4.20 -4.56 41.11
C ASN A 246 -4.39 -4.00 39.70
N ASN A 247 -4.27 -4.85 38.69
CA ASN A 247 -4.36 -4.41 37.28
C ASN A 247 -5.71 -3.79 36.95
N GLN A 248 -6.81 -4.29 37.51
CA GLN A 248 -8.15 -3.74 37.23
C GLN A 248 -8.30 -2.32 37.79
N GLN A 249 -7.91 -2.09 39.03
CA GLN A 249 -7.94 -0.75 39.63
C GLN A 249 -7.07 0.27 38.87
N ALA A 250 -5.87 -0.16 38.46
CA ALA A 250 -4.99 0.70 37.66
C ALA A 250 -5.58 0.97 36.26
N PHE A 251 -6.28 -0.01 35.70
CA PHE A 251 -6.98 0.14 34.42
C PHE A 251 -8.13 1.13 34.52
N ASP A 252 -8.99 1.01 35.53
CA ASP A 252 -10.15 1.90 35.73
C ASP A 252 -9.68 3.37 35.90
N LEU A 253 -8.62 3.60 36.65
CA LEU A 253 -8.01 4.92 36.79
C LEU A 253 -7.39 5.44 35.49
N ALA A 254 -6.79 4.55 34.69
CA ALA A 254 -6.21 4.94 33.41
C ALA A 254 -7.31 5.29 32.38
N ILE A 255 -8.39 4.51 32.33
CA ILE A 255 -9.55 4.77 31.46
C ILE A 255 -10.16 6.14 31.79
N THR A 256 -10.40 6.43 33.06
CA THR A 256 -10.94 7.72 33.49
C THR A 256 -10.04 8.87 33.13
N LYS A 257 -8.73 8.70 33.32
CA LYS A 257 -7.73 9.75 33.01
C LYS A 257 -7.59 10.04 31.52
N LEU A 258 -7.78 9.04 30.66
CA LEU A 258 -7.64 9.15 29.20
C LEU A 258 -8.98 9.38 28.48
N ASP A 259 -10.08 9.37 29.22
CA ASP A 259 -11.44 9.48 28.65
C ASP A 259 -11.75 8.47 27.52
N VAL A 260 -11.35 7.20 27.72
CA VAL A 260 -11.48 6.13 26.71
C VAL A 260 -12.49 5.07 27.16
N GLN A 261 -13.74 5.47 27.35
CA GLN A 261 -14.82 4.60 27.85
C GLN A 261 -15.10 3.38 26.95
N VAL A 262 -14.89 3.49 25.64
CA VAL A 262 -15.24 2.43 24.68
C VAL A 262 -14.51 1.11 24.95
N ILE A 263 -13.28 1.16 25.44
CA ILE A 263 -12.52 -0.06 25.75
C ILE A 263 -13.11 -0.75 27.00
N ALA A 264 -13.59 0.02 27.98
CA ALA A 264 -14.24 -0.50 29.18
C ALA A 264 -15.57 -1.23 28.88
N GLN A 265 -16.21 -0.89 27.77
CA GLN A 265 -17.48 -1.50 27.35
C GLN A 265 -17.32 -2.87 26.67
N ILE A 266 -16.09 -3.33 26.43
CA ILE A 266 -15.83 -4.65 25.82
C ILE A 266 -16.26 -5.74 26.82
N PRO A 267 -17.26 -6.58 26.49
CA PRO A 267 -17.76 -7.60 27.42
C PRO A 267 -16.65 -8.55 27.89
N SER A 268 -16.57 -8.77 29.21
CA SER A 268 -15.57 -9.65 29.85
C SER A 268 -14.11 -9.23 29.53
N PHE A 269 -13.87 -7.93 29.34
CA PHE A 269 -12.53 -7.41 29.12
C PHE A 269 -11.65 -7.63 30.35
N ASP A 270 -10.49 -8.22 30.13
CA ASP A 270 -9.47 -8.47 31.14
C ASP A 270 -8.15 -7.91 30.65
N ILE A 271 -7.78 -6.73 31.16
CA ILE A 271 -6.56 -6.02 30.78
C ILE A 271 -5.30 -6.86 31.04
N SER A 272 -5.29 -7.67 32.10
CA SER A 272 -4.12 -8.49 32.45
C SER A 272 -3.80 -9.51 31.36
N SER A 273 -4.82 -9.95 30.62
CA SER A 273 -4.67 -10.87 29.49
C SER A 273 -4.01 -10.23 28.27
N VAL A 274 -4.06 -8.90 28.09
CA VAL A 274 -3.57 -8.21 26.88
C VAL A 274 -2.42 -7.26 27.13
N GLU A 275 -2.20 -6.85 28.37
CA GLU A 275 -1.17 -5.88 28.76
C GLU A 275 0.20 -6.20 28.16
N CYS A 276 0.57 -7.48 28.16
CA CYS A 276 1.88 -7.92 27.65
C CYS A 276 2.13 -7.56 26.18
N PHE A 277 1.08 -7.36 25.38
CA PHE A 277 1.19 -6.97 23.96
C PHE A 277 1.44 -5.49 23.78
N PHE A 278 1.02 -4.64 24.71
CA PHE A 278 1.03 -3.18 24.59
C PHE A 278 2.11 -2.50 25.41
N ARG A 279 2.97 -3.25 26.12
CA ARG A 279 4.06 -2.70 26.93
C ARG A 279 5.12 -1.93 26.13
N GLU A 280 5.23 -2.17 24.82
CA GLU A 280 6.17 -1.50 23.91
C GLU A 280 5.65 -0.12 23.45
N ALA A 281 5.02 0.64 24.36
CA ALA A 281 4.30 1.88 24.05
C ALA A 281 5.14 3.00 23.40
N ALA A 282 6.46 2.97 23.57
CA ALA A 282 7.35 4.01 23.05
C ALA A 282 7.58 3.94 21.53
N ASN A 283 7.27 2.81 20.87
CA ASN A 283 7.53 2.66 19.44
C ASN A 283 6.37 3.23 18.61
N PHE A 284 6.58 4.45 18.11
CA PHE A 284 5.60 5.14 17.27
C PHE A 284 5.20 4.33 16.02
N ASN A 285 6.15 3.68 15.35
CA ASN A 285 5.87 2.89 14.15
C ASN A 285 5.00 1.67 14.48
N LEU A 286 5.16 1.08 15.68
CA LEU A 286 4.31 0.00 16.15
C LEU A 286 2.86 0.45 16.31
N ARG A 287 2.64 1.59 16.97
CA ARG A 287 1.31 2.17 17.14
C ARG A 287 0.62 2.42 15.79
N LEU A 288 1.36 3.02 14.86
CA LEU A 288 0.83 3.31 13.53
C LEU A 288 0.53 2.02 12.74
N SER A 289 1.42 1.02 12.81
CA SER A 289 1.19 -0.28 12.16
C SER A 289 0.01 -1.03 12.77
N PHE A 290 -0.17 -0.94 14.09
CA PHE A 290 -1.32 -1.53 14.77
C PHE A 290 -2.63 -0.86 14.34
N GLN A 291 -2.64 0.48 14.27
CA GLN A 291 -3.79 1.22 13.74
C GLN A 291 -4.13 0.78 12.32
N LEU A 292 -3.14 0.58 11.44
CA LEU A 292 -3.40 0.10 10.07
C LEU A 292 -4.04 -1.30 10.03
N VAL A 293 -3.72 -2.17 10.97
CA VAL A 293 -4.40 -3.47 11.06
C VAL A 293 -5.86 -3.27 11.45
N VAL A 294 -6.13 -2.43 12.43
CA VAL A 294 -7.51 -2.09 12.84
C VAL A 294 -8.28 -1.46 11.69
N ASP A 295 -7.70 -0.48 11.01
CA ASP A 295 -8.30 0.20 9.86
C ASP A 295 -8.66 -0.79 8.73
N ARG A 296 -7.80 -1.76 8.43
CA ARG A 296 -8.08 -2.82 7.42
C ARG A 296 -9.23 -3.73 7.83
N VAL A 297 -9.29 -4.11 9.09
CA VAL A 297 -10.39 -4.92 9.62
C VAL A 297 -11.70 -4.14 9.57
N ALA A 298 -11.68 -2.89 10.02
CA ALA A 298 -12.83 -1.99 9.98
C ALA A 298 -13.35 -1.80 8.56
N ARG A 299 -12.45 -1.59 7.59
CA ARG A 299 -12.78 -1.53 6.16
C ARG A 299 -13.52 -2.79 5.70
N SER A 300 -13.00 -3.96 6.02
CA SER A 300 -13.62 -5.23 5.60
C SER A 300 -15.03 -5.39 6.18
N ILE A 301 -15.23 -5.00 7.42
CA ILE A 301 -16.55 -5.01 8.09
C ILE A 301 -17.48 -3.98 7.43
N ALA A 302 -17.02 -2.75 7.20
CA ALA A 302 -17.82 -1.69 6.61
C ALA A 302 -18.25 -2.05 5.17
N LEU A 303 -17.34 -2.59 4.34
CA LEU A 303 -17.66 -3.06 2.99
C LEU A 303 -18.71 -4.19 3.01
N ALA A 304 -18.59 -5.12 3.93
CA ALA A 304 -19.59 -6.18 4.10
C ALA A 304 -20.97 -5.59 4.44
N ARG A 305 -21.04 -4.63 5.35
CA ARG A 305 -22.28 -3.94 5.73
C ARG A 305 -22.91 -3.15 4.57
N ILE A 306 -22.10 -2.49 3.77
CA ILE A 306 -22.56 -1.74 2.61
C ILE A 306 -23.16 -2.69 1.57
N ARG A 307 -22.52 -3.83 1.31
CA ARG A 307 -22.96 -4.80 0.29
C ARG A 307 -24.22 -5.57 0.68
N THR A 308 -24.39 -5.86 1.96
CA THR A 308 -25.53 -6.66 2.43
C THR A 308 -26.80 -5.82 2.67
N SER A 309 -26.72 -4.50 2.56
CA SER A 309 -27.80 -3.56 2.96
C SER A 309 -28.35 -3.85 4.37
N SER A 310 -27.61 -4.59 5.16
CA SER A 310 -28.01 -5.04 6.48
C SER A 310 -27.83 -3.90 7.49
N ASN A 311 -28.92 -3.47 8.08
CA ASN A 311 -28.90 -2.55 9.23
C ASN A 311 -28.42 -3.23 10.52
N SER A 312 -28.06 -4.53 10.47
CA SER A 312 -27.57 -5.21 11.65
C SER A 312 -26.21 -4.61 12.06
N ASN A 313 -26.15 -4.06 13.25
CA ASN A 313 -24.91 -3.50 13.82
C ASN A 313 -23.83 -4.54 14.08
N GLN A 314 -24.12 -5.82 13.90
CA GLN A 314 -23.20 -6.92 14.15
C GLN A 314 -23.12 -7.86 12.93
N ILE A 315 -22.11 -7.66 12.09
CA ILE A 315 -21.70 -8.70 11.14
C ILE A 315 -20.71 -9.58 11.88
N ALA A 316 -21.07 -10.86 12.04
CA ALA A 316 -20.14 -11.85 12.59
C ALA A 316 -18.89 -11.92 11.69
N PRO A 317 -17.68 -11.83 12.25
CA PRO A 317 -16.46 -11.91 11.47
C PRO A 317 -16.36 -13.31 10.83
N THR A 318 -16.03 -13.35 9.54
CA THR A 318 -15.83 -14.63 8.85
C THR A 318 -14.59 -15.36 9.39
N PHE A 319 -14.58 -16.68 9.28
CA PHE A 319 -13.42 -17.50 9.70
C PHE A 319 -12.13 -17.06 8.98
N SER A 320 -12.20 -16.72 7.70
CA SER A 320 -11.07 -16.24 6.91
C SER A 320 -10.52 -14.92 7.47
N MET A 321 -11.40 -14.00 7.85
CA MET A 321 -11.03 -12.72 8.46
C MET A 321 -10.35 -12.92 9.81
N LEU A 322 -10.89 -13.77 10.68
CA LEU A 322 -10.28 -14.12 11.96
C LEU A 322 -8.89 -14.74 11.77
N ARG A 323 -8.76 -15.69 10.83
CA ARG A 323 -7.48 -16.33 10.52
C ARG A 323 -6.45 -15.35 10.03
N THR A 324 -6.83 -14.40 9.17
CA THR A 324 -5.95 -13.34 8.67
C THR A 324 -5.51 -12.44 9.82
N LEU A 325 -6.46 -12.00 10.65
CA LEU A 325 -6.17 -11.16 11.81
C LEU A 325 -5.21 -11.81 12.79
N TYR A 326 -5.41 -13.09 13.11
CA TYR A 326 -4.47 -13.86 13.94
C TYR A 326 -3.04 -13.86 13.36
N ARG A 327 -2.90 -14.03 12.05
CA ARG A 327 -1.60 -14.06 11.37
C ARG A 327 -0.93 -12.70 11.34
N GLU A 328 -1.70 -11.63 11.23
CA GLU A 328 -1.18 -10.27 11.21
C GLU A 328 -0.79 -9.78 12.60
N LEU A 329 -1.60 -10.04 13.61
CA LEU A 329 -1.36 -9.58 14.97
C LEU A 329 -0.27 -10.36 15.71
N LEU A 330 -0.15 -11.65 15.45
CA LEU A 330 0.70 -12.52 16.25
C LEU A 330 1.87 -13.07 15.43
N PRO A 331 3.11 -12.76 15.80
CA PRO A 331 4.29 -13.34 15.19
C PRO A 331 4.26 -14.87 15.23
N ARG A 332 4.80 -15.50 14.18
CA ARG A 332 4.87 -16.98 14.08
C ARG A 332 5.49 -17.63 15.32
N ARG A 333 6.51 -16.98 15.91
CA ARG A 333 7.15 -17.45 17.16
C ARG A 333 6.18 -17.62 18.33
N PHE A 334 5.07 -16.90 18.37
CA PHE A 334 4.03 -17.03 19.42
C PHE A 334 2.95 -18.04 19.05
N LEU A 335 2.97 -18.56 17.83
CA LEU A 335 2.04 -19.59 17.38
C LEU A 335 2.63 -21.00 17.49
N SER A 336 3.96 -21.11 17.70
CA SER A 336 4.64 -22.40 17.86
C SER A 336 4.35 -23.00 19.23
N PRO A 337 4.00 -24.28 19.30
CA PRO A 337 3.85 -25.01 20.58
C PRO A 337 5.18 -25.03 21.35
N GLY A 338 5.14 -24.84 22.67
CA GLY A 338 6.31 -24.99 23.55
C GLY A 338 7.19 -23.76 23.74
N SER A 339 6.84 -22.59 23.18
CA SER A 339 7.56 -21.34 23.50
C SER A 339 7.17 -20.85 24.90
N GLU A 340 8.10 -20.85 25.86
CA GLU A 340 7.89 -20.36 27.25
C GLU A 340 7.45 -18.88 27.30
N THR A 341 7.80 -18.10 26.27
CA THR A 341 7.44 -16.67 26.15
C THR A 341 6.14 -16.42 25.41
N ALA A 342 5.46 -17.48 24.94
CA ALA A 342 4.24 -17.32 24.16
C ALA A 342 3.07 -16.89 25.04
N PRO A 343 2.28 -15.88 24.62
CA PRO A 343 1.07 -15.50 25.33
C PRO A 343 0.07 -16.65 25.40
N SER A 344 -0.68 -16.72 26.50
CA SER A 344 -1.69 -17.77 26.67
C SER A 344 -2.73 -17.76 25.54
N LYS A 345 -3.41 -18.89 25.34
CA LYS A 345 -4.53 -18.98 24.39
C LYS A 345 -5.64 -17.97 24.73
N LYS A 346 -5.88 -17.73 26.03
CA LYS A 346 -6.81 -16.72 26.55
C LYS A 346 -6.36 -15.32 26.11
N SER A 347 -5.09 -14.96 26.32
CA SER A 347 -4.52 -13.66 25.95
C SER A 347 -4.64 -13.40 24.44
N ARG A 348 -4.31 -14.38 23.62
CA ARG A 348 -4.41 -14.27 22.15
C ARG A 348 -5.85 -14.06 21.68
N ARG A 349 -6.81 -14.77 22.26
CA ARG A 349 -8.23 -14.60 21.96
C ARG A 349 -8.74 -13.22 22.37
N MET A 350 -8.33 -12.75 23.55
CA MET A 350 -8.72 -11.44 24.05
C MET A 350 -8.16 -10.32 23.17
N LEU A 351 -6.90 -10.41 22.73
CA LEU A 351 -6.32 -9.43 21.79
C LEU A 351 -7.14 -9.32 20.50
N VAL A 352 -7.49 -10.47 19.89
CA VAL A 352 -8.30 -10.46 18.66
C VAL A 352 -9.68 -9.87 18.92
N ARG A 353 -10.31 -10.17 20.05
CA ARG A 353 -11.60 -9.60 20.43
C ARG A 353 -11.52 -8.07 20.56
N VAL A 354 -10.51 -7.56 21.26
CA VAL A 354 -10.28 -6.11 21.39
C VAL A 354 -10.17 -5.45 20.03
N VAL A 355 -9.36 -5.99 19.14
CA VAL A 355 -9.19 -5.45 17.78
C VAL A 355 -10.50 -5.47 17.00
N LEU A 356 -11.28 -6.55 17.11
CA LEU A 356 -12.57 -6.66 16.43
C LEU A 356 -13.59 -5.64 16.93
N GLU A 357 -13.69 -5.42 18.24
CA GLU A 357 -14.63 -4.44 18.81
C GLU A 357 -14.27 -3.02 18.41
N ILE A 358 -12.98 -2.65 18.49
CA ILE A 358 -12.52 -1.33 18.02
C ILE A 358 -12.80 -1.17 16.51
N ALA A 359 -12.48 -2.20 15.71
CA ALA A 359 -12.71 -2.18 14.28
C ALA A 359 -14.21 -2.12 13.91
N ASN A 360 -15.05 -2.74 14.70
CA ASN A 360 -16.50 -2.76 14.52
C ASN A 360 -17.11 -1.36 14.76
N THR A 361 -16.66 -0.67 15.81
CA THR A 361 -17.04 0.71 16.09
C THR A 361 -16.57 1.64 14.95
N LEU A 362 -15.32 1.52 14.54
CA LEU A 362 -14.75 2.29 13.44
C LEU A 362 -15.50 2.03 12.12
N ALA A 363 -15.88 0.78 11.84
CA ALA A 363 -16.66 0.43 10.65
C ALA A 363 -18.02 1.10 10.62
N THR A 364 -18.64 1.30 11.78
CA THR A 364 -19.93 2.03 11.90
C THR A 364 -19.74 3.50 11.54
N GLU A 365 -18.69 4.14 12.06
CA GLU A 365 -18.37 5.54 11.74
C GLU A 365 -18.07 5.72 10.25
N ILE A 366 -17.24 4.83 9.66
CA ILE A 366 -16.95 4.86 8.22
C ILE A 366 -18.23 4.74 7.38
N ALA A 367 -19.12 3.79 7.74
CA ALA A 367 -20.35 3.60 7.02
C ALA A 367 -21.29 4.82 7.13
N ALA A 368 -21.28 5.50 8.28
CA ALA A 368 -22.03 6.75 8.49
C ALA A 368 -21.45 7.89 7.62
N GLU A 369 -20.14 8.05 7.59
CA GLU A 369 -19.45 9.04 6.75
C GLU A 369 -19.71 8.82 5.25
N LEU A 370 -19.67 7.58 4.78
CA LEU A 370 -19.98 7.26 3.38
C LEU A 370 -21.43 7.60 3.02
N ARG A 371 -22.39 7.37 3.94
CA ARG A 371 -23.80 7.75 3.74
C ARG A 371 -23.98 9.27 3.77
N GLY A 372 -23.37 9.94 4.76
CA GLY A 372 -23.44 11.40 4.94
C GLY A 372 -22.93 12.18 3.74
N ASN A 373 -21.90 11.68 3.07
CA ASN A 373 -21.29 12.29 1.89
C ASN A 373 -22.01 11.96 0.57
N ARG A 374 -23.23 11.46 0.62
CA ARG A 374 -24.12 11.17 -0.53
C ARG A 374 -23.51 10.23 -1.58
N PHE A 375 -22.61 9.35 -1.17
CA PHE A 375 -22.19 8.28 -2.07
C PHE A 375 -23.35 7.32 -2.32
N LYS A 376 -23.57 6.99 -3.59
CA LYS A 376 -24.41 5.84 -3.92
C LYS A 376 -23.68 4.57 -3.47
N LEU A 377 -24.06 4.03 -2.31
CA LEU A 377 -23.33 2.94 -1.66
C LEU A 377 -23.13 1.71 -2.57
N SER A 378 -24.10 1.47 -3.48
CA SER A 378 -23.99 0.40 -4.49
C SER A 378 -22.86 0.62 -5.50
N SER A 379 -22.39 1.85 -5.69
CA SER A 379 -21.26 2.16 -6.58
C SER A 379 -19.89 2.04 -5.89
N VAL A 380 -19.84 1.92 -4.57
CA VAL A 380 -18.57 1.78 -3.83
C VAL A 380 -18.00 0.38 -4.06
N THR A 381 -16.90 0.30 -4.78
CA THR A 381 -16.20 -0.98 -5.04
C THR A 381 -15.23 -1.31 -3.93
N SER A 382 -14.46 -0.31 -3.49
CA SER A 382 -13.53 -0.41 -2.37
C SER A 382 -13.25 0.98 -1.77
N PHE A 383 -12.62 1.01 -0.63
CA PHE A 383 -12.06 2.23 -0.06
C PHE A 383 -10.83 1.92 0.80
N GLU A 384 -10.03 2.93 1.08
CA GLU A 384 -8.87 2.87 1.97
C GLU A 384 -8.86 4.04 2.93
N LEU A 385 -8.31 3.82 4.11
CA LEU A 385 -8.01 4.84 5.11
C LEU A 385 -6.51 5.13 5.11
N ALA A 386 -6.13 6.28 4.64
CA ALA A 386 -4.75 6.74 4.69
C ALA A 386 -4.55 7.69 5.88
N PRO A 387 -3.49 7.53 6.68
CA PRO A 387 -3.15 8.51 7.69
C PRO A 387 -2.81 9.85 7.03
N ILE A 388 -3.27 10.98 7.59
CA ILE A 388 -2.92 12.31 7.08
C ILE A 388 -1.57 12.75 7.64
N SER A 389 -1.35 12.44 8.90
CA SER A 389 -0.10 12.75 9.59
C SER A 389 0.26 11.65 10.58
N LYS A 390 1.44 11.74 11.13
CA LYS A 390 1.90 10.81 12.16
C LYS A 390 1.16 10.97 13.49
N VAL A 391 0.57 12.11 13.74
CA VAL A 391 0.00 12.49 15.05
C VAL A 391 -1.51 12.65 15.01
N SER A 392 -2.08 12.99 13.84
CA SER A 392 -3.52 13.24 13.73
C SER A 392 -4.35 11.95 13.74
N THR A 393 -5.51 12.03 14.37
CA THR A 393 -6.57 11.01 14.29
C THR A 393 -7.35 11.08 12.99
N ASP A 394 -7.25 12.21 12.28
CA ASP A 394 -7.89 12.39 10.98
C ASP A 394 -7.34 11.41 9.96
N ARG A 395 -8.19 10.98 9.08
CA ARG A 395 -7.87 10.06 7.98
C ARG A 395 -8.27 10.67 6.65
N LEU A 396 -7.52 10.32 5.63
CA LEU A 396 -7.93 10.50 4.25
C LEU A 396 -8.66 9.23 3.80
N LEU A 397 -9.95 9.35 3.58
CA LEU A 397 -10.75 8.29 3.00
C LEU A 397 -10.63 8.37 1.48
N VAL A 398 -10.07 7.34 0.87
CA VAL A 398 -9.94 7.19 -0.58
C VAL A 398 -10.95 6.15 -1.03
N VAL A 399 -11.90 6.54 -1.86
CA VAL A 399 -13.04 5.71 -2.27
C VAL A 399 -12.95 5.45 -3.77
N ALA A 400 -12.95 4.18 -4.16
CA ALA A 400 -13.11 3.76 -5.54
C ALA A 400 -14.59 3.46 -5.83
N LEU A 401 -15.11 4.05 -6.89
CA LEU A 401 -16.50 3.96 -7.31
C LEU A 401 -16.57 3.38 -8.71
N ASN A 402 -17.62 2.62 -9.01
CA ASN A 402 -17.98 2.36 -10.40
C ASN A 402 -18.37 3.70 -11.06
N ALA A 403 -17.92 3.92 -12.28
CA ALA A 403 -18.42 5.05 -13.05
C ALA A 403 -19.95 4.92 -13.22
N PRO A 404 -20.68 6.04 -13.22
CA PRO A 404 -22.08 6.00 -13.62
C PRO A 404 -22.19 5.44 -15.04
N ASP A 405 -23.19 4.61 -15.29
CA ASP A 405 -23.49 4.16 -16.64
C ASP A 405 -23.56 5.39 -17.57
N PRO A 406 -22.96 5.32 -18.76
CA PRO A 406 -23.11 6.42 -19.72
C PRO A 406 -24.61 6.69 -19.91
N PRO A 407 -25.02 7.99 -19.97
CA PRO A 407 -26.40 8.31 -20.19
C PRO A 407 -26.86 7.49 -21.40
N SER A 408 -27.90 6.67 -21.20
CA SER A 408 -28.54 5.95 -22.30
C SER A 408 -28.85 6.99 -23.37
N THR A 409 -28.15 6.91 -24.49
CA THR A 409 -28.52 7.68 -25.68
C THR A 409 -29.95 7.31 -25.96
N GLU A 410 -30.89 8.17 -25.55
CA GLU A 410 -32.26 8.08 -26.01
C GLU A 410 -32.14 7.99 -27.52
N LYS A 411 -32.51 6.82 -28.03
CA LYS A 411 -32.73 6.65 -29.48
C LYS A 411 -33.74 7.71 -29.85
N GLU A 412 -33.26 8.79 -30.48
CA GLU A 412 -34.12 9.69 -31.21
C GLU A 412 -35.00 8.77 -32.04
N LYS A 413 -36.25 8.64 -31.65
CA LYS A 413 -37.29 8.12 -32.50
C LYS A 413 -37.39 9.11 -33.64
N THR A 414 -36.70 8.86 -34.70
CA THR A 414 -37.06 9.41 -36.02
C THR A 414 -38.51 9.02 -36.25
N ALA A 415 -39.40 9.96 -35.99
CA ALA A 415 -40.75 9.92 -36.49
C ALA A 415 -40.68 10.15 -38.00
N ASP A 416 -40.93 9.11 -38.75
CA ASP A 416 -41.36 9.21 -40.14
C ASP A 416 -42.82 9.63 -40.20
#